data_d7ae46363b828ac3d9f3d41308b79256
#
_entry.id   d7ae46363b828ac3d9f3d41308b79256
#
_cell.length_a   1.000
_cell.length_b   1.000
_cell.length_c   1.000
_cell.angle_alpha   90.00
_cell.angle_beta   90.00
_cell.angle_gamma   90.00
#
_symmetry.space_group_name_H-M   'P 1'
#
loop_
_entity.id
_entity.type
_entity.pdbx_description
1 polymer ?
#
loop_
_entity_poly.entity_id
_entity_poly.type
_entity_poly.pdbx_seq_one_letter_code
_entity_poly.pdbx_strand_id
1 'polypeptide(L)'
;MKKRIIGMRNLKTALCVLLCMSITAFMNFVYEFIANEDVKEIYSLLFVRDTALYSSIAAVISLQSTVSLTKKTGIIRVMGTLFGGVFAVLIIYINSFFDSVAFSLMIVFLGVIAIISLCNAINQAEYASVAAVMFLIVVFSSAETSAHIEAVHRFIDTVGGVLIALGVNRFVFPPK
;
A
#
# COMPACT_ATOMS: atom_id res chain seq x y z
N MET A 1 27.84 29.71 -0.74
CA MET A 1 26.93 28.78 -1.44
C MET A 1 25.54 28.84 -0.80
N LYS A 2 24.53 29.38 -1.50
CA LYS A 2 23.14 29.42 -1.01
C LYS A 2 22.58 27.98 -1.02
N LYS A 3 22.39 27.36 0.14
CA LYS A 3 21.70 26.07 0.27
C LYS A 3 20.28 26.25 -0.29
N ARG A 4 19.95 25.61 -1.42
CA ARG A 4 18.56 25.55 -1.89
C ARG A 4 17.75 24.78 -0.84
N ILE A 5 16.88 25.47 -0.11
CA ILE A 5 16.03 24.89 0.94
C ILE A 5 15.04 23.89 0.32
N ILE A 6 14.58 24.16 -0.91
CA ILE A 6 13.66 23.28 -1.64
C ILE A 6 14.43 22.62 -2.78
N GLY A 7 14.66 21.32 -2.66
CA GLY A 7 15.24 20.48 -3.71
C GLY A 7 14.16 19.98 -4.68
N MET A 8 14.56 19.64 -5.92
CA MET A 8 13.67 19.05 -6.93
C MET A 8 12.96 17.78 -6.45
N ARG A 9 13.61 17.01 -5.57
CA ARG A 9 13.01 15.82 -4.95
C ARG A 9 11.83 16.17 -4.07
N ASN A 10 11.92 17.25 -3.27
CA ASN A 10 10.82 17.67 -2.39
C ASN A 10 9.59 18.09 -3.22
N LEU A 11 9.82 18.78 -4.34
CA LEU A 11 8.74 19.18 -5.25
C LEU A 11 8.07 17.97 -5.89
N LYS A 12 8.84 16.99 -6.37
CA LYS A 12 8.31 15.76 -6.93
C LYS A 12 7.49 14.97 -5.89
N THR A 13 7.99 14.87 -4.65
CA THR A 13 7.29 14.19 -3.56
C THR A 13 5.95 14.86 -3.26
N ALA A 14 5.94 16.20 -3.13
CA ALA A 14 4.70 16.95 -2.90
C ALA A 14 3.71 16.78 -4.06
N LEU A 15 4.19 16.76 -5.31
CA LEU A 15 3.37 16.53 -6.49
C LEU A 15 2.77 15.11 -6.49
N CYS A 16 3.52 14.08 -6.08
CA CYS A 16 2.99 12.72 -5.96
C CYS A 16 1.82 12.66 -4.96
N VAL A 17 1.97 13.29 -3.80
CA VAL A 17 0.90 13.34 -2.79
C VAL A 17 -0.33 14.06 -3.33
N LEU A 18 -0.14 15.23 -3.95
CA LEU A 18 -1.23 15.99 -4.54
C LEU A 18 -1.97 15.18 -5.61
N LEU A 19 -1.26 14.46 -6.47
CA LEU A 19 -1.86 13.61 -7.49
C LEU A 19 -2.63 12.43 -6.86
N CYS A 20 -2.10 11.78 -5.82
CA CYS A 20 -2.82 10.73 -5.11
C CYS A 20 -4.14 11.25 -4.54
N MET A 21 -4.11 12.40 -3.85
CA MET A 21 -5.31 13.03 -3.29
C MET A 21 -6.31 13.42 -4.39
N SER A 22 -5.83 14.00 -5.49
CA SER A 22 -6.70 14.42 -6.60
C SER A 22 -7.37 13.23 -7.29
N ILE A 23 -6.64 12.13 -7.48
CA ILE A 23 -7.19 10.90 -8.07
C ILE A 23 -8.24 10.28 -7.14
N THR A 24 -7.96 10.18 -5.83
CA THR A 24 -8.94 9.67 -4.85
C THR A 24 -10.21 10.55 -4.83
N ALA A 25 -10.07 11.87 -4.81
CA ALA A 25 -11.20 12.79 -4.86
C ALA A 25 -12.00 12.64 -6.17
N PHE A 26 -11.31 12.46 -7.30
CA PHE A 26 -11.95 12.22 -8.59
C PHE A 26 -12.70 10.87 -8.62
N MET A 27 -12.12 9.81 -8.06
CA MET A 27 -12.78 8.50 -7.97
C MET A 27 -14.04 8.57 -7.10
N ASN A 28 -13.98 9.27 -5.96
CA ASN A 28 -15.14 9.47 -5.11
C ASN A 28 -16.22 10.33 -5.81
N PHE A 29 -15.80 11.35 -6.58
CA PHE A 29 -16.73 12.14 -7.39
C PHE A 29 -17.42 11.30 -8.47
N VAL A 30 -16.69 10.42 -9.17
CA VAL A 30 -17.25 9.51 -10.19
C VAL A 30 -18.30 8.59 -9.58
N TYR A 31 -18.08 8.12 -8.35
CA TYR A 31 -19.04 7.27 -7.63
C TYR A 31 -20.44 7.87 -7.54
N GLU A 32 -20.54 9.20 -7.35
CA GLU A 32 -21.83 9.91 -7.26
C GLU A 32 -22.64 9.84 -8.57
N PHE A 33 -21.97 9.65 -9.73
CA PHE A 33 -22.60 9.60 -11.04
C PHE A 33 -22.93 8.18 -11.53
N ILE A 34 -22.56 7.15 -10.78
CA ILE A 34 -22.88 5.76 -11.15
C ILE A 34 -24.36 5.50 -10.86
N ALA A 35 -25.14 5.27 -11.92
CA ALA A 35 -26.57 5.04 -11.82
C ALA A 35 -26.96 3.57 -11.61
N ASN A 36 -26.11 2.63 -12.00
CA ASN A 36 -26.34 1.20 -11.85
C ASN A 36 -25.88 0.72 -10.48
N GLU A 37 -26.80 0.20 -9.66
CA GLU A 37 -26.51 -0.19 -8.28
C GLU A 37 -25.50 -1.33 -8.17
N ASP A 38 -25.53 -2.33 -9.07
CA ASP A 38 -24.57 -3.43 -9.06
C ASP A 38 -23.14 -2.93 -9.35
N VAL A 39 -23.00 -2.03 -10.32
CA VAL A 39 -21.72 -1.39 -10.65
C VAL A 39 -21.27 -0.48 -9.52
N LYS A 40 -22.19 0.23 -8.91
CA LYS A 40 -21.93 1.13 -7.78
C LYS A 40 -21.40 0.37 -6.56
N GLU A 41 -21.97 -0.79 -6.26
CA GLU A 41 -21.50 -1.66 -5.18
C GLU A 41 -20.06 -2.15 -5.42
N ILE A 42 -19.79 -2.68 -6.61
CA ILE A 42 -18.43 -3.14 -6.98
C ILE A 42 -17.44 -1.96 -6.98
N TYR A 43 -17.86 -0.80 -7.51
CA TYR A 43 -17.01 0.38 -7.56
C TYR A 43 -16.70 0.90 -6.15
N SER A 44 -17.69 0.96 -5.27
CA SER A 44 -17.51 1.37 -3.88
C SER A 44 -16.57 0.45 -3.14
N LEU A 45 -16.71 -0.85 -3.38
CA LEU A 45 -15.86 -1.87 -2.77
C LEU A 45 -14.39 -1.72 -3.16
N LEU A 46 -14.08 -1.26 -4.39
CA LEU A 46 -12.73 -1.23 -4.93
C LEU A 46 -12.07 0.16 -4.85
N PHE A 47 -12.82 1.24 -5.05
CA PHE A 47 -12.28 2.56 -5.34
C PHE A 47 -12.70 3.67 -4.38
N VAL A 48 -13.85 3.57 -3.71
CA VAL A 48 -14.30 4.60 -2.77
C VAL A 48 -13.52 4.50 -1.47
N ARG A 49 -12.84 5.59 -1.12
CA ARG A 49 -12.00 5.65 0.08
C ARG A 49 -12.12 7.01 0.73
N ASP A 50 -12.08 7.03 2.04
CA ASP A 50 -12.10 8.26 2.81
C ASP A 50 -10.80 9.05 2.66
N THR A 51 -9.68 8.37 2.46
CA THR A 51 -8.38 9.03 2.38
C THR A 51 -7.47 8.43 1.31
N ALA A 52 -6.60 9.28 0.73
CA ALA A 52 -5.51 8.88 -0.15
C ALA A 52 -4.23 8.49 0.62
N LEU A 53 -4.33 8.16 1.91
CA LEU A 53 -3.18 8.01 2.81
C LEU A 53 -2.20 6.95 2.31
N TYR A 54 -2.69 5.74 2.03
CA TYR A 54 -1.81 4.60 1.72
C TYR A 54 -1.17 4.72 0.33
N SER A 55 -1.91 5.24 -0.65
CA SER A 55 -1.36 5.52 -1.98
C SER A 55 -0.30 6.63 -1.92
N SER A 56 -0.52 7.67 -1.11
CA SER A 56 0.46 8.74 -0.86
C SER A 56 1.72 8.22 -0.18
N ILE A 57 1.59 7.39 0.86
CA ILE A 57 2.74 6.75 1.54
C ILE A 57 3.51 5.88 0.55
N ALA A 58 2.81 5.08 -0.26
CA ALA A 58 3.45 4.25 -1.27
C ALA A 58 4.21 5.08 -2.31
N ALA A 59 3.63 6.20 -2.78
CA ALA A 59 4.26 7.10 -3.72
C ALA A 59 5.52 7.77 -3.13
N VAL A 60 5.42 8.33 -1.92
CA VAL A 60 6.52 9.01 -1.23
C VAL A 60 7.73 8.09 -1.03
N ILE A 61 7.50 6.87 -0.55
CA ILE A 61 8.59 5.92 -0.27
C ILE A 61 9.17 5.35 -1.57
N SER A 62 8.35 5.12 -2.60
CA SER A 62 8.80 4.58 -3.88
C SER A 62 9.58 5.60 -4.71
N LEU A 63 9.32 6.89 -4.53
CA LEU A 63 9.99 7.95 -5.27
C LEU A 63 11.47 8.05 -4.90
N GLN A 64 12.35 7.73 -5.82
CA GLN A 64 13.80 7.76 -5.66
C GLN A 64 14.47 8.76 -6.61
N SER A 65 15.79 8.92 -6.49
CA SER A 65 16.58 9.85 -7.29
C SER A 65 16.59 9.53 -8.79
N THR A 66 16.48 8.26 -9.15
CA THR A 66 16.44 7.79 -10.55
C THR A 66 15.18 6.97 -10.83
N VAL A 67 14.78 6.89 -12.10
CA VAL A 67 13.62 6.10 -12.53
C VAL A 67 13.85 4.60 -12.26
N SER A 68 15.07 4.10 -12.46
CA SER A 68 15.43 2.70 -12.22
C SER A 68 15.31 2.32 -10.73
N LEU A 69 15.78 3.19 -9.83
CA LEU A 69 15.63 2.98 -8.39
C LEU A 69 14.16 3.09 -7.96
N THR A 70 13.39 4.04 -8.52
CA THR A 70 11.95 4.14 -8.26
C THR A 70 11.23 2.87 -8.69
N LYS A 71 11.57 2.29 -9.86
CA LYS A 71 11.00 1.02 -10.31
C LYS A 71 11.38 -0.13 -9.35
N LYS A 72 12.65 -0.24 -8.96
CA LYS A 72 13.09 -1.30 -8.01
C LYS A 72 12.33 -1.20 -6.69
N THR A 73 12.30 -0.01 -6.07
CA THR A 73 11.61 0.23 -4.80
C THR A 73 10.11 -0.01 -4.92
N GLY A 74 9.50 0.41 -6.05
CA GLY A 74 8.09 0.16 -6.34
C GLY A 74 7.75 -1.33 -6.41
N ILE A 75 8.56 -2.14 -7.10
CA ILE A 75 8.39 -3.60 -7.17
C ILE A 75 8.49 -4.22 -5.77
N ILE A 76 9.49 -3.82 -4.98
CA ILE A 76 9.64 -4.30 -3.60
C ILE A 76 8.37 -4.02 -2.79
N ARG A 77 7.79 -2.82 -2.91
CA ARG A 77 6.55 -2.47 -2.21
C ARG A 77 5.35 -3.28 -2.67
N VAL A 78 5.13 -3.39 -3.97
CA VAL A 78 4.01 -4.16 -4.53
C VAL A 78 4.09 -5.62 -4.11
N MET A 79 5.25 -6.24 -4.25
CA MET A 79 5.45 -7.64 -3.88
C MET A 79 5.37 -7.86 -2.36
N GLY A 80 5.98 -6.98 -1.56
CA GLY A 80 5.86 -7.05 -0.10
C GLY A 80 4.42 -6.88 0.37
N THR A 81 3.66 -5.95 -0.23
CA THR A 81 2.23 -5.76 0.06
C THR A 81 1.41 -7.00 -0.29
N LEU A 82 1.68 -7.62 -1.43
CA LEU A 82 1.01 -8.86 -1.85
C LEU A 82 1.28 -10.00 -0.85
N PHE A 83 2.54 -10.27 -0.53
CA PHE A 83 2.89 -11.34 0.41
C PHE A 83 2.33 -11.09 1.81
N GLY A 84 2.47 -9.86 2.32
CA GLY A 84 1.96 -9.48 3.64
C GLY A 84 0.44 -9.57 3.73
N GLY A 85 -0.27 -9.11 2.68
CA GLY A 85 -1.73 -9.17 2.61
C GLY A 85 -2.27 -10.60 2.57
N VAL A 86 -1.74 -11.45 1.68
CA VAL A 86 -2.13 -12.86 1.60
C VAL A 86 -1.88 -13.58 2.93
N PHE A 87 -0.71 -13.35 3.52
CA PHE A 87 -0.35 -13.98 4.79
C PHE A 87 -1.24 -13.49 5.95
N ALA A 88 -1.61 -12.20 5.97
CA ALA A 88 -2.52 -11.65 6.97
C ALA A 88 -3.90 -12.31 6.91
N VAL A 89 -4.47 -12.45 5.70
CA VAL A 89 -5.78 -13.12 5.51
C VAL A 89 -5.73 -14.55 6.04
N LEU A 90 -4.66 -15.31 5.75
CA LEU A 90 -4.49 -16.67 6.27
C LEU A 90 -4.43 -16.70 7.80
N ILE A 91 -3.67 -15.79 8.43
CA ILE A 91 -3.53 -15.74 9.89
C ILE A 91 -4.86 -15.33 10.55
N ILE A 92 -5.60 -14.38 9.99
CA ILE A 92 -6.92 -13.97 10.51
C ILE A 92 -7.91 -15.14 10.41
N TYR A 93 -7.90 -15.88 9.29
CA TYR A 93 -8.74 -17.06 9.15
C TYR A 93 -8.42 -18.13 10.20
N ILE A 94 -7.14 -18.38 10.48
CA ILE A 94 -6.73 -19.30 11.57
C ILE A 94 -7.17 -18.78 12.92
N ASN A 95 -7.01 -17.46 13.17
CA ASN A 95 -7.38 -16.85 14.43
C ASN A 95 -8.89 -16.93 14.72
N SER A 96 -9.73 -16.96 13.68
CA SER A 96 -11.20 -17.04 13.84
C SER A 96 -11.71 -18.34 14.47
N PHE A 97 -10.86 -19.37 14.56
CA PHE A 97 -11.21 -20.62 15.27
C PHE A 97 -10.96 -20.55 16.78
N PHE A 98 -10.40 -19.46 17.30
CA PHE A 98 -10.01 -19.34 18.70
C PHE A 98 -10.48 -18.02 19.30
N ASP A 99 -11.39 -18.06 20.27
CA ASP A 99 -11.96 -16.88 20.94
C ASP A 99 -11.13 -16.44 22.16
N SER A 100 -9.81 -16.36 22.02
CA SER A 100 -8.93 -15.98 23.12
C SER A 100 -8.00 -14.82 22.74
N VAL A 101 -8.05 -13.74 23.50
CA VAL A 101 -7.17 -12.58 23.32
C VAL A 101 -5.69 -12.97 23.43
N ALA A 102 -5.35 -13.82 24.39
CA ALA A 102 -3.98 -14.29 24.57
C ALA A 102 -3.49 -15.08 23.34
N PHE A 103 -4.35 -15.91 22.74
CA PHE A 103 -4.05 -16.63 21.52
C PHE A 103 -3.87 -15.66 20.34
N SER A 104 -4.74 -14.67 20.21
CA SER A 104 -4.63 -13.65 19.15
C SER A 104 -3.32 -12.86 19.23
N LEU A 105 -2.88 -12.47 20.41
CA LEU A 105 -1.58 -11.81 20.57
C LEU A 105 -0.41 -12.73 20.20
N MET A 106 -0.46 -13.99 20.62
CA MET A 106 0.58 -14.97 20.30
C MET A 106 0.66 -15.25 18.79
N ILE A 107 -0.49 -15.41 18.12
CA ILE A 107 -0.51 -15.71 16.66
C ILE A 107 -0.03 -14.52 15.83
N VAL A 108 -0.32 -13.28 16.25
CA VAL A 108 0.21 -12.07 15.59
C VAL A 108 1.73 -11.99 15.76
N PHE A 109 2.25 -12.24 16.96
CA PHE A 109 3.69 -12.26 17.23
C PHE A 109 4.41 -13.31 16.38
N LEU A 110 3.90 -14.55 16.37
CA LEU A 110 4.45 -15.63 15.54
C LEU A 110 4.28 -15.34 14.04
N GLY A 111 3.20 -14.69 13.65
CA GLY A 111 2.94 -14.27 12.28
C GLY A 111 3.98 -13.29 11.73
N VAL A 112 4.40 -12.30 12.54
CA VAL A 112 5.48 -11.39 12.15
C VAL A 112 6.79 -12.15 11.94
N ILE A 113 7.15 -13.05 12.84
CA ILE A 113 8.36 -13.87 12.70
C ILE A 113 8.27 -14.74 11.45
N ALA A 114 7.12 -15.37 11.23
CA ALA A 114 6.91 -16.28 10.11
C ALA A 114 7.00 -15.57 8.76
N ILE A 115 6.37 -14.40 8.58
CA ILE A 115 6.42 -13.67 7.29
C ILE A 115 7.83 -13.16 6.98
N ILE A 116 8.57 -12.69 7.98
CA ILE A 116 9.98 -12.27 7.80
C ILE A 116 10.83 -13.48 7.41
N SER A 117 10.67 -14.60 8.13
CA SER A 117 11.40 -15.85 7.85
C SER A 117 11.08 -16.40 6.47
N LEU A 118 9.82 -16.33 6.04
CA LEU A 118 9.38 -16.74 4.71
C LEU A 118 10.07 -15.91 3.63
N CYS A 119 10.07 -14.58 3.76
CA CYS A 119 10.75 -13.69 2.81
C CYS A 119 12.25 -14.01 2.72
N ASN A 120 12.90 -14.31 3.84
CA ASN A 120 14.31 -14.68 3.86
C ASN A 120 14.55 -16.05 3.20
N ALA A 121 13.67 -17.04 3.46
CA ALA A 121 13.78 -18.39 2.90
C ALA A 121 13.68 -18.39 1.36
N ILE A 122 12.90 -17.50 0.78
CA ILE A 122 12.80 -17.33 -0.68
C ILE A 122 13.86 -16.38 -1.26
N ASN A 123 14.89 -16.02 -0.48
CA ASN A 123 15.96 -15.08 -0.85
C ASN A 123 15.45 -13.68 -1.26
N GLN A 124 14.34 -13.22 -0.69
CA GLN A 124 13.72 -11.93 -0.95
C GLN A 124 13.64 -11.09 0.32
N ALA A 125 14.74 -10.98 1.05
CA ALA A 125 14.83 -10.21 2.30
C ALA A 125 14.42 -8.74 2.13
N GLU A 126 14.57 -8.16 0.92
CA GLU A 126 14.16 -6.79 0.61
C GLU A 126 12.63 -6.58 0.78
N TYR A 127 11.81 -7.63 0.69
CA TYR A 127 10.35 -7.54 0.84
C TYR A 127 9.89 -7.67 2.29
N ALA A 128 10.73 -8.22 3.18
CA ALA A 128 10.34 -8.62 4.53
C ALA A 128 9.75 -7.48 5.37
N SER A 129 10.38 -6.29 5.34
CA SER A 129 9.89 -5.13 6.10
C SER A 129 8.53 -4.64 5.60
N VAL A 130 8.34 -4.59 4.29
CA VAL A 130 7.06 -4.16 3.69
C VAL A 130 5.98 -5.20 3.96
N ALA A 131 6.30 -6.48 3.82
CA ALA A 131 5.38 -7.58 4.10
C ALA A 131 4.93 -7.62 5.57
N ALA A 132 5.86 -7.42 6.51
CA ALA A 132 5.53 -7.35 7.94
C ALA A 132 4.64 -6.15 8.28
N VAL A 133 4.93 -4.97 7.72
CA VAL A 133 4.10 -3.77 7.90
C VAL A 133 2.70 -4.00 7.34
N MET A 134 2.60 -4.56 6.12
CA MET A 134 1.32 -4.85 5.49
C MET A 134 0.51 -5.89 6.27
N PHE A 135 1.17 -6.95 6.76
CA PHE A 135 0.56 -7.95 7.63
C PHE A 135 -0.09 -7.29 8.86
N LEU A 136 0.64 -6.42 9.56
CA LEU A 136 0.12 -5.71 10.74
C LEU A 136 -1.05 -4.78 10.39
N ILE A 137 -0.95 -4.03 9.29
CA ILE A 137 -2.03 -3.13 8.86
C ILE A 137 -3.32 -3.92 8.65
N VAL A 138 -3.28 -5.03 7.89
CA VAL A 138 -4.48 -5.84 7.63
C VAL A 138 -5.02 -6.47 8.90
N VAL A 139 -4.16 -7.00 9.76
CA VAL A 139 -4.59 -7.62 11.03
C VAL A 139 -5.30 -6.61 11.94
N PHE A 140 -4.77 -5.40 12.07
CA PHE A 140 -5.38 -4.40 12.94
C PHE A 140 -6.57 -3.65 12.32
N SER A 141 -6.62 -3.51 10.99
CA SER A 141 -7.77 -2.88 10.30
C SER A 141 -8.95 -3.83 10.10
N SER A 142 -8.75 -5.15 10.17
CA SER A 142 -9.80 -6.15 9.91
C SER A 142 -10.91 -6.20 10.96
N ALA A 143 -10.77 -5.46 12.07
CA ALA A 143 -11.84 -5.33 13.05
C ALA A 143 -13.06 -4.56 12.52
N GLU A 144 -12.86 -3.66 11.54
CA GLU A 144 -13.92 -2.83 10.95
C GLU A 144 -14.38 -3.33 9.57
N THR A 145 -13.52 -4.04 8.85
CA THR A 145 -13.76 -4.51 7.47
C THR A 145 -13.28 -5.94 7.31
N SER A 146 -13.87 -6.70 6.38
CA SER A 146 -13.38 -8.06 6.07
C SER A 146 -11.92 -8.04 5.63
N ALA A 147 -11.09 -8.90 6.22
CA ALA A 147 -9.64 -8.92 6.02
C ALA A 147 -9.20 -9.00 4.54
N HIS A 148 -9.93 -9.77 3.72
CA HIS A 148 -9.63 -9.91 2.30
C HIS A 148 -9.91 -8.62 1.52
N ILE A 149 -10.96 -7.89 1.85
CA ILE A 149 -11.31 -6.60 1.25
C ILE A 149 -10.21 -5.58 1.59
N GLU A 150 -9.81 -5.52 2.86
CA GLU A 150 -8.75 -4.62 3.32
C GLU A 150 -7.42 -4.92 2.62
N ALA A 151 -7.05 -6.20 2.49
CA ALA A 151 -5.84 -6.60 1.77
C ALA A 151 -5.85 -6.16 0.29
N VAL A 152 -6.99 -6.33 -0.39
CA VAL A 152 -7.16 -5.87 -1.79
C VAL A 152 -7.05 -4.35 -1.88
N HIS A 153 -7.69 -3.64 -0.98
CA HIS A 153 -7.61 -2.18 -0.92
C HIS A 153 -6.17 -1.69 -0.79
N ARG A 154 -5.41 -2.24 0.16
CA ARG A 154 -4.00 -1.88 0.38
C ARG A 154 -3.13 -2.20 -0.84
N PHE A 155 -3.42 -3.30 -1.51
CA PHE A 155 -2.72 -3.66 -2.73
C PHE A 155 -2.97 -2.65 -3.85
N ILE A 156 -4.24 -2.28 -4.11
CA ILE A 156 -4.61 -1.28 -5.12
C ILE A 156 -3.98 0.08 -4.80
N ASP A 157 -4.05 0.54 -3.55
CA ASP A 157 -3.43 1.79 -3.11
C ASP A 157 -1.91 1.80 -3.33
N THR A 158 -1.26 0.68 -3.00
CA THR A 158 0.19 0.56 -3.19
C THR A 158 0.56 0.61 -4.67
N VAL A 159 -0.15 -0.14 -5.53
CA VAL A 159 0.08 -0.13 -6.98
C VAL A 159 -0.16 1.28 -7.54
N GLY A 160 -1.27 1.92 -7.19
CA GLY A 160 -1.61 3.29 -7.62
C GLY A 160 -0.52 4.29 -7.23
N GLY A 161 -0.10 4.29 -5.96
CA GLY A 161 0.97 5.17 -5.47
C GLY A 161 2.31 4.94 -6.18
N VAL A 162 2.69 3.69 -6.42
CA VAL A 162 3.92 3.34 -7.16
C VAL A 162 3.86 3.83 -8.61
N LEU A 163 2.72 3.67 -9.29
CA LEU A 163 2.54 4.14 -10.67
C LEU A 163 2.63 5.67 -10.76
N ILE A 164 2.02 6.38 -9.82
CA ILE A 164 2.12 7.85 -9.72
C ILE A 164 3.58 8.26 -9.51
N ALA A 165 4.31 7.62 -8.59
CA ALA A 165 5.73 7.91 -8.34
C ALA A 165 6.60 7.68 -9.58
N LEU A 166 6.36 6.59 -10.33
CA LEU A 166 7.05 6.30 -11.60
C LEU A 166 6.73 7.36 -12.65
N GLY A 167 5.45 7.72 -12.81
CA GLY A 167 4.99 8.74 -13.75
C GLY A 167 5.64 10.10 -13.45
N VAL A 168 5.55 10.57 -12.22
CA VAL A 168 6.17 11.84 -11.81
C VAL A 168 7.68 11.81 -12.00
N ASN A 169 8.35 10.71 -11.64
CA ASN A 169 9.80 10.64 -11.80
C ASN A 169 10.27 10.58 -13.25
N ARG A 170 9.45 10.02 -14.14
CA ARG A 170 9.77 9.91 -15.57
C ARG A 170 9.46 11.18 -16.36
N PHE A 171 8.31 11.83 -16.08
CA PHE A 171 7.80 12.92 -16.91
C PHE A 171 8.03 14.31 -16.31
N VAL A 172 8.11 14.41 -14.96
CA VAL A 172 8.34 15.69 -14.28
C VAL A 172 9.81 15.83 -13.96
N PHE A 173 10.50 16.71 -14.69
CA PHE A 173 11.95 16.95 -14.54
C PHE A 173 12.78 15.66 -14.55
N PRO A 174 12.90 14.97 -15.70
CA PRO A 174 13.64 13.72 -15.78
C PRO A 174 15.07 13.91 -15.25
N PRO A 175 15.59 12.96 -14.46
CA PRO A 175 16.98 13.01 -14.01
C PRO A 175 17.89 12.98 -15.23
N LYS A 176 18.87 13.92 -15.28
CA LYS A 176 19.92 13.96 -16.29
C LYS A 176 20.86 12.78 -16.14
#